data_849a9444149df79179ca24a81074ea10
#
_entry.id   849a9444149df79179ca24a81074ea10
#
_cell.length_a   1.000
_cell.length_b   1.000
_cell.length_c   1.000
_cell.angle_alpha   90.00
_cell.angle_beta   90.00
_cell.angle_gamma   90.00
#
_symmetry.space_group_name_H-M   'P 1'
#
loop_
_entity.id
_entity.type
_entity.pdbx_description
1 polymer ?
#
loop_
_entity_poly.entity_id
_entity_poly.type
_entity_poly.pdbx_seq_one_letter_code
_entity_poly.pdbx_strand_id
1 'polypeptide(L)'
;MSNWINFVKSYADKNNLNYKDAMTSGKCKEEYQKSKSKIKGGYLPPTLKTAKAVLFGRNDLPPKVRNILKKLGDQVIVSYSLKRAPVSSLLRSALSAVSFGEFNKRFKESEYDDLFHLYLELTTQNNIKLNIEKNEVINFELSPKARPKEEVKDIIDFPSGLTLNELMNNTKELMGQSNFINYSANNNNCQDFILSVLDANNIGDESDKEFVKQDTAFLFDNLPYLRKISNTVTTIGARANVITTGAGNKKTKK
;
A
#
# COMPACT_ATOMS: atom_id res chain seq x y z
N MET A 1 -20.84 -27.29 -7.51
CA MET A 1 -19.65 -28.17 -7.32
C MET A 1 -18.40 -27.31 -7.53
N SER A 2 -17.32 -27.53 -6.76
CA SER A 2 -16.13 -26.68 -6.88
C SER A 2 -15.37 -26.96 -8.19
N ASN A 3 -14.81 -25.92 -8.79
CA ASN A 3 -14.01 -26.02 -10.03
C ASN A 3 -12.84 -27.02 -9.91
N TRP A 4 -12.34 -27.25 -8.70
CA TRP A 4 -11.30 -28.24 -8.43
C TRP A 4 -11.76 -29.68 -8.65
N ILE A 5 -12.93 -30.03 -8.15
CA ILE A 5 -13.51 -31.38 -8.31
C ILE A 5 -13.68 -31.73 -9.78
N ASN A 6 -14.22 -30.81 -10.58
CA ASN A 6 -14.40 -31.01 -12.01
C ASN A 6 -13.06 -31.14 -12.74
N PHE A 7 -12.06 -30.36 -12.34
CA PHE A 7 -10.72 -30.46 -12.91
C PHE A 7 -10.07 -31.82 -12.60
N VAL A 8 -10.15 -32.28 -11.34
CA VAL A 8 -9.58 -33.57 -10.92
C VAL A 8 -10.23 -34.73 -11.68
N LYS A 9 -11.55 -34.70 -11.90
CA LYS A 9 -12.24 -35.72 -12.71
C LYS A 9 -11.72 -35.73 -14.14
N SER A 10 -11.65 -34.57 -14.76
CA SER A 10 -11.14 -34.45 -16.16
C SER A 10 -9.67 -34.86 -16.29
N TYR A 11 -8.86 -34.57 -15.27
CA TYR A 11 -7.45 -34.98 -15.21
C TYR A 11 -7.31 -36.49 -15.05
N ALA A 12 -8.14 -37.10 -14.19
CA ALA A 12 -8.18 -38.53 -13.98
C ALA A 12 -8.52 -39.27 -15.28
N ASP A 13 -9.57 -38.85 -15.97
CA ASP A 13 -10.01 -39.43 -17.24
C ASP A 13 -8.91 -39.31 -18.32
N LYS A 14 -8.29 -38.13 -18.43
CA LYS A 14 -7.25 -37.87 -19.43
C LYS A 14 -5.98 -38.67 -19.22
N ASN A 15 -5.64 -38.99 -17.98
CA ASN A 15 -4.39 -39.68 -17.60
C ASN A 15 -4.60 -41.14 -17.19
N ASN A 16 -5.81 -41.66 -17.37
CA ASN A 16 -6.18 -43.05 -17.03
C ASN A 16 -5.91 -43.38 -15.52
N LEU A 17 -6.19 -42.41 -14.64
CA LEU A 17 -6.02 -42.53 -13.20
C LEU A 17 -7.39 -42.67 -12.52
N ASN A 18 -7.41 -43.35 -11.37
CA ASN A 18 -8.60 -43.24 -10.55
C ASN A 18 -8.66 -41.84 -9.87
N TYR A 19 -9.86 -41.46 -9.43
CA TYR A 19 -10.09 -40.10 -8.84
C TYR A 19 -9.20 -39.83 -7.63
N LYS A 20 -8.95 -40.83 -6.78
CA LYS A 20 -8.16 -40.68 -5.54
C LYS A 20 -6.70 -40.39 -5.88
N ASP A 21 -6.14 -41.11 -6.85
CA ASP A 21 -4.76 -40.93 -7.30
C ASP A 21 -4.56 -39.59 -7.99
N ALA A 22 -5.54 -39.20 -8.83
CA ALA A 22 -5.53 -37.89 -9.46
C ALA A 22 -5.57 -36.74 -8.45
N MET A 23 -6.38 -36.86 -7.38
CA MET A 23 -6.53 -35.85 -6.33
C MET A 23 -5.27 -35.68 -5.48
N THR A 24 -4.49 -36.75 -5.28
CA THR A 24 -3.24 -36.72 -4.53
C THR A 24 -2.03 -36.38 -5.41
N SER A 25 -2.15 -36.47 -6.71
CA SER A 25 -1.08 -36.20 -7.68
C SER A 25 -0.57 -34.76 -7.62
N GLY A 26 0.74 -34.62 -7.41
CA GLY A 26 1.43 -33.31 -7.48
C GLY A 26 1.27 -32.66 -8.86
N LYS A 27 1.37 -33.44 -9.95
CA LYS A 27 1.18 -32.96 -11.34
C LYS A 27 -0.24 -32.43 -11.58
N CYS A 28 -1.26 -33.11 -11.05
CA CYS A 28 -2.64 -32.63 -11.13
C CYS A 28 -2.81 -31.25 -10.45
N LYS A 29 -2.20 -31.07 -9.30
CA LYS A 29 -2.21 -29.78 -8.58
C LYS A 29 -1.50 -28.69 -9.36
N GLU A 30 -0.34 -28.99 -9.93
CA GLU A 30 0.42 -28.04 -10.78
C GLU A 30 -0.35 -27.63 -12.05
N GLU A 31 -0.93 -28.60 -12.76
CA GLU A 31 -1.72 -28.31 -13.96
C GLU A 31 -2.98 -27.50 -13.64
N TYR A 32 -3.63 -27.77 -12.50
CA TYR A 32 -4.75 -26.95 -12.05
C TYR A 32 -4.33 -25.51 -11.75
N GLN A 33 -3.16 -25.32 -11.13
CA GLN A 33 -2.63 -23.98 -10.91
C GLN A 33 -2.28 -23.26 -12.23
N LYS A 34 -1.68 -23.98 -13.18
CA LYS A 34 -1.41 -23.47 -14.53
C LYS A 34 -2.69 -23.16 -15.31
N SER A 35 -3.75 -23.96 -15.16
CA SER A 35 -5.05 -23.70 -15.79
C SER A 35 -5.72 -22.44 -15.21
N LYS A 36 -5.57 -22.20 -13.91
CA LYS A 36 -6.02 -20.97 -13.28
C LYS A 36 -5.26 -19.72 -13.77
N SER A 37 -3.99 -19.87 -14.10
CA SER A 37 -3.18 -18.76 -14.64
C SER A 37 -3.51 -18.46 -16.10
N LYS A 38 -4.08 -19.42 -16.85
CA LYS A 38 -4.52 -19.29 -18.24
C LYS A 38 -5.93 -18.75 -18.45
N ILE A 39 -6.62 -18.31 -17.40
CA ILE A 39 -7.87 -17.55 -17.57
C ILE A 39 -7.50 -16.21 -18.17
N LYS A 40 -7.47 -16.20 -19.49
CA LYS A 40 -7.27 -15.01 -20.31
C LYS A 40 -8.28 -13.94 -19.90
N GLY A 41 -7.74 -12.73 -19.59
CA GLY A 41 -8.35 -11.45 -19.95
C GLY A 41 -9.79 -11.16 -19.54
N GLY A 42 -10.41 -11.94 -18.69
CA GLY A 42 -11.70 -11.60 -18.09
C GLY A 42 -11.50 -10.41 -17.16
N TYR A 43 -12.27 -9.35 -17.36
CA TYR A 43 -12.31 -8.17 -16.49
C TYR A 43 -12.62 -8.62 -15.05
N LEU A 44 -11.57 -8.84 -14.26
CA LEU A 44 -11.72 -9.02 -12.83
C LEU A 44 -12.04 -7.64 -12.24
N PRO A 45 -13.13 -7.51 -11.47
CA PRO A 45 -13.40 -6.26 -10.80
C PRO A 45 -12.17 -5.83 -9.98
N PRO A 46 -11.87 -4.53 -9.90
CA PRO A 46 -10.68 -4.00 -9.22
C PRO A 46 -10.46 -4.58 -7.81
N THR A 47 -11.54 -4.87 -7.09
CA THR A 47 -11.55 -5.47 -5.76
C THR A 47 -10.92 -6.87 -5.70
N LEU A 48 -11.12 -7.71 -6.71
CA LEU A 48 -10.58 -9.07 -6.74
C LEU A 48 -9.09 -9.08 -7.12
N LYS A 49 -8.67 -8.16 -8.01
CA LYS A 49 -7.25 -7.98 -8.35
C LYS A 49 -6.44 -7.47 -7.15
N THR A 50 -7.01 -6.56 -6.37
CA THR A 50 -6.38 -6.04 -5.15
C THR A 50 -6.27 -7.12 -4.09
N ALA A 51 -7.33 -7.90 -3.84
CA ALA A 51 -7.29 -9.01 -2.89
C ALA A 51 -6.26 -10.09 -3.28
N LYS A 52 -6.14 -10.40 -4.57
CA LYS A 52 -5.14 -11.37 -5.05
C LYS A 52 -3.71 -10.85 -4.89
N ALA A 53 -3.47 -9.57 -5.13
CA ALA A 53 -2.15 -8.96 -4.94
C ALA A 53 -1.74 -8.92 -3.45
N VAL A 54 -2.68 -8.69 -2.54
CA VAL A 54 -2.45 -8.72 -1.09
C VAL A 54 -2.13 -10.13 -0.60
N LEU A 55 -2.77 -11.17 -1.17
CA LEU A 55 -2.56 -12.56 -0.76
C LEU A 55 -1.26 -13.19 -1.30
N PHE A 56 -0.75 -12.74 -2.45
CA PHE A 56 0.38 -13.36 -3.15
C PHE A 56 1.61 -12.47 -3.33
N GLY A 57 1.60 -11.28 -2.72
CA GLY A 57 2.61 -10.24 -2.94
C GLY A 57 2.44 -9.54 -4.29
N ARG A 58 3.04 -8.36 -4.40
CA ARG A 58 3.07 -7.59 -5.66
C ARG A 58 4.49 -7.61 -6.21
N ASN A 59 4.61 -7.77 -7.50
CA ASN A 59 5.90 -7.67 -8.18
C ASN A 59 6.10 -6.32 -8.87
N ASP A 60 5.11 -5.39 -8.77
CA ASP A 60 5.16 -4.12 -9.48
C ASP A 60 4.24 -3.05 -8.85
N LEU A 61 4.51 -1.78 -9.19
CA LEU A 61 3.71 -0.63 -8.80
C LEU A 61 2.26 -0.71 -9.32
N PRO A 62 1.29 -0.10 -8.60
CA PRO A 62 -0.08 0.00 -9.08
C PRO A 62 -0.16 0.66 -10.47
N PRO A 63 -1.11 0.26 -11.32
CA PRO A 63 -1.26 0.82 -12.67
C PRO A 63 -1.41 2.35 -12.68
N LYS A 64 -2.11 2.93 -11.70
CA LYS A 64 -2.26 4.38 -11.54
C LYS A 64 -0.90 5.05 -11.35
N VAL A 65 -0.06 4.50 -10.47
CA VAL A 65 1.27 5.05 -10.19
C VAL A 65 2.16 4.95 -11.42
N ARG A 66 2.20 3.79 -12.08
CA ARG A 66 2.96 3.62 -13.34
C ARG A 66 2.53 4.61 -14.42
N ASN A 67 1.22 4.85 -14.56
CA ASN A 67 0.70 5.80 -15.54
C ASN A 67 1.11 7.24 -15.21
N ILE A 68 1.15 7.62 -13.93
CA ILE A 68 1.61 8.94 -13.49
C ILE A 68 3.12 9.06 -13.75
N LEU A 69 3.93 8.07 -13.35
CA LEU A 69 5.38 8.05 -13.62
C LEU A 69 5.68 8.13 -15.12
N LYS A 70 4.92 7.42 -15.95
CA LYS A 70 5.08 7.52 -17.42
C LYS A 70 4.82 8.93 -17.97
N LYS A 71 3.92 9.70 -17.33
CA LYS A 71 3.53 11.04 -17.79
C LYS A 71 4.36 12.17 -17.16
N LEU A 72 4.72 12.00 -15.90
CA LEU A 72 5.33 13.07 -15.08
C LEU A 72 6.70 12.67 -14.54
N GLY A 73 7.17 11.46 -14.81
CA GLY A 73 8.38 10.91 -14.21
C GLY A 73 9.65 11.71 -14.49
N ASP A 74 9.74 12.33 -15.67
CA ASP A 74 10.90 13.13 -16.07
C ASP A 74 10.78 14.62 -15.65
N GLN A 75 9.71 14.97 -14.91
CA GLN A 75 9.57 16.32 -14.39
C GLN A 75 10.46 16.50 -13.16
N VAL A 76 11.20 17.60 -13.14
CA VAL A 76 12.00 18.02 -12.01
C VAL A 76 11.08 18.46 -10.87
N ILE A 77 11.39 18.03 -9.66
CA ILE A 77 10.70 18.42 -8.44
C ILE A 77 11.34 19.70 -7.91
N VAL A 78 10.51 20.69 -7.60
CA VAL A 78 10.95 22.04 -7.18
C VAL A 78 10.55 22.38 -5.74
N SER A 79 9.68 21.58 -5.10
CA SER A 79 9.41 21.70 -3.68
C SER A 79 8.92 20.39 -3.07
N TYR A 80 9.14 20.25 -1.76
CA TYR A 80 8.78 19.11 -0.94
C TYR A 80 8.12 19.60 0.35
N SER A 81 7.04 18.98 0.77
CA SER A 81 6.39 19.22 2.05
C SER A 81 6.04 17.89 2.71
N LEU A 82 6.58 17.64 3.89
CA LEU A 82 6.16 16.54 4.74
C LEU A 82 4.78 16.84 5.29
N LYS A 83 3.91 15.87 5.22
CA LYS A 83 2.55 15.99 5.72
C LYS A 83 2.17 14.77 6.54
N ARG A 84 1.47 15.03 7.64
CA ARG A 84 0.89 13.98 8.47
C ARG A 84 -0.54 14.35 8.85
N ALA A 85 -1.43 13.38 8.82
CA ALA A 85 -2.82 13.56 9.21
C ALA A 85 -3.24 12.42 10.15
N PRO A 86 -4.07 12.70 11.17
CA PRO A 86 -4.56 11.66 12.07
C PRO A 86 -5.24 10.53 11.29
N VAL A 87 -4.92 9.28 11.63
CA VAL A 87 -5.66 8.14 11.09
C VAL A 87 -7.11 8.19 11.56
N SER A 88 -8.02 7.71 10.70
CA SER A 88 -9.45 7.80 10.99
C SER A 88 -9.80 7.15 12.32
N SER A 89 -10.76 7.74 13.04
CA SER A 89 -11.32 7.17 14.28
C SER A 89 -11.87 5.74 14.08
N LEU A 90 -12.35 5.44 12.88
CA LEU A 90 -12.82 4.12 12.49
C LEU A 90 -11.69 3.09 12.51
N LEU A 91 -10.50 3.44 12.01
CA LEU A 91 -9.32 2.57 12.04
C LEU A 91 -8.86 2.34 13.48
N ARG A 92 -8.79 3.40 14.30
CA ARG A 92 -8.45 3.27 15.73
C ARG A 92 -9.45 2.41 16.48
N SER A 93 -10.74 2.59 16.23
CA SER A 93 -11.81 1.77 16.85
C SER A 93 -11.69 0.31 16.44
N ALA A 94 -11.39 0.02 15.17
CA ALA A 94 -11.18 -1.34 14.69
C ALA A 94 -9.96 -1.99 15.35
N LEU A 95 -8.82 -1.28 15.44
CA LEU A 95 -7.62 -1.77 16.12
C LEU A 95 -7.90 -2.04 17.61
N SER A 96 -8.65 -1.16 18.26
CA SER A 96 -9.06 -1.35 19.66
C SER A 96 -9.96 -2.57 19.85
N ALA A 97 -10.97 -2.74 18.99
CA ALA A 97 -11.89 -3.85 19.07
C ALA A 97 -11.19 -5.22 18.92
N VAL A 98 -10.29 -5.33 17.94
CA VAL A 98 -9.57 -6.59 17.69
C VAL A 98 -8.46 -6.88 18.70
N SER A 99 -7.98 -5.86 19.43
CA SER A 99 -7.03 -6.02 20.53
C SER A 99 -7.69 -6.13 21.90
N PHE A 100 -9.00 -6.27 21.96
CA PHE A 100 -9.77 -6.27 23.20
C PHE A 100 -9.49 -5.04 24.10
N GLY A 101 -9.28 -3.87 23.46
CA GLY A 101 -9.00 -2.60 24.14
C GLY A 101 -7.52 -2.33 24.45
N GLU A 102 -6.63 -3.32 24.31
CA GLU A 102 -5.22 -3.18 24.64
C GLU A 102 -4.53 -2.10 23.77
N PHE A 103 -4.91 -1.97 22.51
CA PHE A 103 -4.41 -0.89 21.65
C PHE A 103 -4.72 0.49 22.22
N ASN A 104 -5.97 0.74 22.64
CA ASN A 104 -6.34 2.03 23.21
C ASN A 104 -5.68 2.31 24.55
N LYS A 105 -5.41 1.28 25.37
CA LYS A 105 -4.66 1.41 26.62
C LYS A 105 -3.25 1.90 26.33
N ARG A 106 -2.52 1.20 25.46
CA ARG A 106 -1.15 1.59 25.08
C ARG A 106 -1.11 2.95 24.38
N PHE A 107 -2.12 3.24 23.56
CA PHE A 107 -2.21 4.54 22.92
C PHE A 107 -2.32 5.70 23.93
N LYS A 108 -3.06 5.49 25.02
CA LYS A 108 -3.13 6.47 26.13
C LYS A 108 -1.84 6.57 26.95
N GLU A 109 -1.04 5.52 26.97
CA GLU A 109 0.27 5.47 27.63
C GLU A 109 1.39 6.02 26.73
N SER A 110 1.14 6.21 25.45
CA SER A 110 2.08 6.81 24.51
C SER A 110 2.13 8.34 24.65
N GLU A 111 3.23 8.93 24.20
CA GLU A 111 3.43 10.39 24.19
C GLU A 111 2.65 11.09 23.05
N TYR A 112 1.89 10.33 22.25
CA TYR A 112 1.23 10.85 21.06
C TYR A 112 -0.25 11.09 21.27
N ASP A 113 -0.70 12.29 20.89
CA ASP A 113 -2.13 12.65 20.90
C ASP A 113 -2.91 11.93 19.81
N ASP A 114 -2.27 11.62 18.69
CA ASP A 114 -2.88 10.90 17.54
C ASP A 114 -1.89 9.94 16.88
N LEU A 115 -2.42 8.88 16.23
CA LEU A 115 -1.67 8.06 15.31
C LEU A 115 -1.77 8.70 13.92
N PHE A 116 -0.63 9.00 13.32
CA PHE A 116 -0.57 9.73 12.06
C PHE A 116 -0.31 8.82 10.86
N HIS A 117 -0.95 9.15 9.77
CA HIS A 117 -0.58 8.69 8.44
C HIS A 117 0.28 9.74 7.74
N LEU A 118 1.40 9.32 7.20
CA LEU A 118 2.42 10.18 6.60
C LEU A 118 2.39 10.11 5.08
N TYR A 119 2.63 11.24 4.46
CA TYR A 119 2.77 11.40 3.01
C TYR A 119 3.66 12.61 2.70
N LEU A 120 4.20 12.62 1.48
CA LEU A 120 5.03 13.69 0.97
C LEU A 120 4.30 14.37 -0.18
N GLU A 121 4.05 15.66 -0.07
CA GLU A 121 3.57 16.48 -1.19
C GLU A 121 4.77 16.99 -1.97
N LEU A 122 4.71 16.84 -3.28
CA LEU A 122 5.71 17.30 -4.23
C LEU A 122 5.09 18.33 -5.18
N THR A 123 5.86 19.34 -5.57
CA THR A 123 5.50 20.21 -6.68
C THR A 123 6.55 20.08 -7.77
N THR A 124 6.11 19.84 -8.99
CA THR A 124 7.00 19.77 -10.16
C THR A 124 7.24 21.13 -10.77
N GLN A 125 8.28 21.26 -11.61
CA GLN A 125 8.60 22.49 -12.35
C GLN A 125 7.43 23.04 -13.19
N ASN A 126 6.49 22.19 -13.59
CA ASN A 126 5.27 22.59 -14.30
C ASN A 126 4.10 22.90 -13.35
N ASN A 127 4.40 23.14 -12.07
CA ASN A 127 3.43 23.48 -11.03
C ASN A 127 2.36 22.39 -10.80
N ILE A 128 2.71 21.12 -11.05
CA ILE A 128 1.83 19.99 -10.76
C ILE A 128 2.12 19.52 -9.33
N LYS A 129 1.09 19.56 -8.48
CA LYS A 129 1.14 19.04 -7.11
C LYS A 129 0.70 17.59 -7.08
N LEU A 130 1.44 16.76 -6.37
CA LEU A 130 1.07 15.38 -6.11
C LEU A 130 1.49 14.94 -4.71
N ASN A 131 0.65 14.14 -4.06
CA ASN A 131 1.03 13.41 -2.85
C ASN A 131 1.57 12.03 -3.23
N ILE A 132 2.64 11.63 -2.57
CA ILE A 132 3.11 10.26 -2.56
C ILE A 132 3.00 9.69 -1.16
N GLU A 133 2.46 8.50 -1.04
CA GLU A 133 2.24 7.82 0.22
C GLU A 133 2.35 6.31 0.04
N LYS A 134 2.60 5.59 1.12
CA LYS A 134 2.55 4.15 1.14
C LYS A 134 1.53 3.70 2.18
N ASN A 135 0.43 3.15 1.69
CA ASN A 135 -0.51 2.37 2.46
C ASN A 135 -0.14 0.89 2.26
N GLU A 136 -1.11 0.03 1.96
CA GLU A 136 -0.82 -1.33 1.48
C GLU A 136 0.00 -1.34 0.20
N VAL A 137 -0.03 -0.23 -0.52
CA VAL A 137 0.69 0.01 -1.77
C VAL A 137 1.13 1.44 -1.84
N ILE A 138 2.14 1.68 -2.66
CA ILE A 138 2.49 3.05 -3.04
C ILE A 138 1.32 3.65 -3.82
N ASN A 139 0.90 4.83 -3.43
CA ASN A 139 -0.17 5.59 -4.06
C ASN A 139 0.29 7.00 -4.40
N PHE A 140 -0.19 7.49 -5.55
CA PHE A 140 0.00 8.86 -6.00
C PHE A 140 -1.37 9.53 -6.16
N GLU A 141 -1.49 10.74 -5.61
CA GLU A 141 -2.68 11.57 -5.72
C GLU A 141 -2.31 12.90 -6.38
N LEU A 142 -2.85 13.14 -7.58
CA LEU A 142 -2.69 14.42 -8.29
C LEU A 142 -3.67 15.45 -7.75
N SER A 143 -3.22 16.70 -7.64
CA SER A 143 -4.01 17.84 -7.13
C SER A 143 -4.65 17.50 -5.76
N PRO A 144 -3.83 17.11 -4.76
CA PRO A 144 -4.34 16.67 -3.48
C PRO A 144 -5.09 17.78 -2.76
N LYS A 145 -6.10 17.39 -1.98
CA LYS A 145 -6.79 18.29 -1.06
C LYS A 145 -6.21 18.11 0.35
N ALA A 146 -6.15 19.22 1.10
CA ALA A 146 -5.76 19.16 2.50
C ALA A 146 -6.66 18.18 3.29
N ARG A 147 -6.04 17.39 4.17
CA ARG A 147 -6.75 16.44 5.03
C ARG A 147 -7.16 17.13 6.34
N PRO A 148 -8.24 16.68 6.99
CA PRO A 148 -8.62 17.23 8.29
C PRO A 148 -7.47 17.10 9.30
N LYS A 149 -7.19 18.20 10.02
CA LYS A 149 -6.11 18.26 11.02
C LYS A 149 -4.73 17.88 10.46
N GLU A 150 -4.49 18.18 9.19
CA GLU A 150 -3.21 17.96 8.54
C GLU A 150 -2.15 18.88 9.17
N GLU A 151 -1.02 18.31 9.53
CA GLU A 151 0.19 19.05 9.90
C GLU A 151 1.15 19.03 8.72
N VAL A 152 1.79 20.16 8.46
CA VAL A 152 2.64 20.37 7.30
C VAL A 152 4.00 20.90 7.76
N LYS A 153 5.07 20.34 7.22
CA LYS A 153 6.43 20.83 7.36
C LYS A 153 7.10 20.90 6.00
N ASP A 154 7.41 22.11 5.55
CA ASP A 154 8.12 22.30 4.28
C ASP A 154 9.59 21.95 4.45
N ILE A 155 10.14 21.23 3.47
CA ILE A 155 11.54 20.85 3.41
C ILE A 155 12.28 21.91 2.60
N ILE A 156 13.34 22.47 3.18
CA ILE A 156 14.16 23.52 2.55
C ILE A 156 15.42 22.91 1.92
N ASP A 157 15.98 21.89 2.54
CA ASP A 157 17.22 21.24 2.08
C ASP A 157 16.90 20.04 1.19
N PHE A 158 17.12 20.19 -0.10
CA PHE A 158 16.96 19.12 -1.08
C PHE A 158 17.81 19.37 -2.33
N PRO A 159 18.26 18.31 -3.04
CA PRO A 159 19.05 18.44 -4.22
C PRO A 159 18.26 19.04 -5.39
N SER A 160 18.87 19.95 -6.14
CA SER A 160 18.28 20.50 -7.35
C SER A 160 18.30 19.49 -8.50
N GLY A 161 17.28 19.54 -9.36
CA GLY A 161 17.24 18.76 -10.61
C GLY A 161 16.74 17.33 -10.45
N LEU A 162 16.39 16.88 -9.25
CA LEU A 162 15.85 15.53 -9.02
C LEU A 162 14.48 15.36 -9.69
N THR A 163 14.36 14.36 -10.55
CA THR A 163 13.10 14.03 -11.22
C THR A 163 12.26 13.05 -10.37
N LEU A 164 10.96 12.97 -10.68
CA LEU A 164 10.08 12.03 -9.98
C LEU A 164 10.45 10.56 -10.24
N ASN A 165 10.98 10.23 -11.42
CA ASN A 165 11.50 8.90 -11.75
C ASN A 165 12.75 8.57 -10.91
N GLU A 166 13.71 9.48 -10.82
CA GLU A 166 14.91 9.31 -10.01
C GLU A 166 14.55 9.16 -8.54
N LEU A 167 13.67 10.03 -8.00
CA LEU A 167 13.17 9.93 -6.63
C LEU A 167 12.70 8.51 -6.31
N MET A 168 11.86 7.95 -7.16
CA MET A 168 11.26 6.64 -6.94
C MET A 168 12.24 5.48 -7.17
N ASN A 169 13.16 5.61 -8.13
CA ASN A 169 14.17 4.60 -8.41
C ASN A 169 15.21 4.52 -7.28
N ASN A 170 15.72 5.66 -6.81
CA ASN A 170 16.66 5.71 -5.69
C ASN A 170 16.02 5.12 -4.41
N THR A 171 14.76 5.48 -4.14
CA THR A 171 14.01 4.91 -3.01
C THR A 171 13.84 3.39 -3.14
N LYS A 172 13.55 2.91 -4.34
CA LYS A 172 13.41 1.47 -4.61
C LYS A 172 14.74 0.73 -4.44
N GLU A 173 15.85 1.32 -4.86
CA GLU A 173 17.19 0.75 -4.68
C GLU A 173 17.55 0.64 -3.20
N LEU A 174 17.31 1.69 -2.41
CA LEU A 174 17.57 1.68 -0.98
C LEU A 174 16.71 0.65 -0.24
N MET A 175 15.40 0.61 -0.50
CA MET A 175 14.47 -0.30 0.18
C MET A 175 14.60 -1.75 -0.29
N GLY A 176 15.07 -1.97 -1.49
CA GLY A 176 14.97 -3.24 -2.22
C GLY A 176 13.56 -3.50 -2.74
N GLN A 177 13.44 -4.26 -3.84
CA GLN A 177 12.17 -4.53 -4.55
C GLN A 177 11.05 -5.02 -3.63
N SER A 178 11.36 -5.93 -2.71
CA SER A 178 10.33 -6.52 -1.83
C SER A 178 9.73 -5.49 -0.87
N ASN A 179 10.58 -4.73 -0.15
CA ASN A 179 10.12 -3.75 0.81
C ASN A 179 9.45 -2.55 0.12
N PHE A 180 9.96 -2.16 -1.06
CA PHE A 180 9.36 -1.08 -1.83
C PHE A 180 7.91 -1.37 -2.23
N ILE A 181 7.60 -2.61 -2.63
CA ILE A 181 6.27 -2.99 -3.13
C ILE A 181 5.33 -3.45 -2.02
N ASN A 182 5.85 -4.19 -1.03
CA ASN A 182 5.03 -4.77 0.04
C ASN A 182 4.92 -3.81 1.23
N TYR A 183 3.87 -4.00 2.02
CA TYR A 183 3.59 -3.24 3.23
C TYR A 183 3.59 -4.13 4.47
N SER A 184 4.14 -3.63 5.55
CA SER A 184 4.05 -4.23 6.88
C SER A 184 3.92 -3.10 7.90
N ALA A 185 2.86 -3.09 8.69
CA ALA A 185 2.62 -2.04 9.68
C ALA A 185 3.72 -1.91 10.75
N ASN A 186 4.52 -2.96 10.95
CA ASN A 186 5.54 -3.01 12.00
C ASN A 186 6.92 -2.51 11.55
N ASN A 187 7.31 -2.76 10.30
CA ASN A 187 8.69 -2.54 9.86
C ASN A 187 8.81 -2.18 8.37
N ASN A 188 7.72 -1.81 7.72
CA ASN A 188 7.70 -1.37 6.33
C ASN A 188 6.39 -0.62 6.06
N ASN A 189 6.13 0.40 6.84
CA ASN A 189 4.91 1.21 6.84
C ASN A 189 5.07 2.54 6.12
N CYS A 190 4.14 3.48 6.32
CA CYS A 190 4.21 4.81 5.70
C CYS A 190 5.41 5.62 6.19
N GLN A 191 5.82 5.49 7.47
CA GLN A 191 6.97 6.20 8.01
C GLN A 191 8.26 5.67 7.39
N ASP A 192 8.46 4.34 7.39
CA ASP A 192 9.64 3.70 6.79
C ASP A 192 9.78 4.06 5.31
N PHE A 193 8.66 4.16 4.60
CA PHE A 193 8.67 4.57 3.20
C PHE A 193 9.10 6.03 3.05
N ILE A 194 8.52 6.97 3.80
CA ILE A 194 8.88 8.39 3.72
C ILE A 194 10.34 8.60 4.14
N LEU A 195 10.80 7.99 5.25
CA LEU A 195 12.21 8.05 5.64
C LEU A 195 13.13 7.52 4.52
N SER A 196 12.76 6.42 3.88
CA SER A 196 13.53 5.88 2.75
C SER A 196 13.54 6.82 1.55
N VAL A 197 12.46 7.56 1.30
CA VAL A 197 12.42 8.59 0.24
C VAL A 197 13.40 9.71 0.57
N LEU A 198 13.41 10.20 1.81
CA LEU A 198 14.33 11.25 2.25
C LEU A 198 15.78 10.80 2.16
N ASP A 199 16.10 9.64 2.75
CA ASP A 199 17.46 9.11 2.84
C ASP A 199 18.05 8.78 1.46
N ALA A 200 17.26 8.10 0.61
CA ALA A 200 17.73 7.68 -0.72
C ALA A 200 18.03 8.85 -1.66
N ASN A 201 17.46 10.02 -1.38
CA ASN A 201 17.55 11.18 -2.26
C ASN A 201 18.24 12.40 -1.62
N ASN A 202 18.81 12.25 -0.42
CA ASN A 202 19.41 13.34 0.35
C ASN A 202 18.47 14.54 0.50
N ILE A 203 17.22 14.28 0.89
CA ILE A 203 16.18 15.29 1.09
C ILE A 203 16.00 15.52 2.59
N GLY A 204 15.99 16.79 3.01
CA GLY A 204 15.74 17.20 4.38
C GLY A 204 16.87 16.90 5.35
N ASP A 205 16.71 17.41 6.54
CA ASP A 205 17.64 17.27 7.66
C ASP A 205 17.12 16.30 8.74
N GLU A 206 17.82 16.19 9.88
CA GLU A 206 17.41 15.32 10.97
C GLU A 206 16.09 15.79 11.62
N SER A 207 15.83 17.10 11.67
CA SER A 207 14.55 17.65 12.17
C SER A 207 13.37 17.26 11.28
N ASP A 208 13.59 17.11 9.96
CA ASP A 208 12.57 16.61 9.03
C ASP A 208 12.28 15.13 9.27
N LYS A 209 13.33 14.34 9.54
CA LYS A 209 13.18 12.93 9.87
C LYS A 209 12.50 12.72 11.23
N GLU A 210 12.75 13.59 12.21
CA GLU A 210 12.05 13.57 13.50
C GLU A 210 10.55 13.84 13.34
N PHE A 211 10.16 14.77 12.44
CA PHE A 211 8.74 15.00 12.13
C PHE A 211 8.05 13.75 11.57
N VAL A 212 8.77 12.91 10.86
CA VAL A 212 8.26 11.64 10.31
C VAL A 212 8.17 10.56 11.39
N LYS A 213 9.14 10.50 12.32
CA LYS A 213 9.25 9.41 13.30
C LYS A 213 8.12 9.48 14.32
N GLN A 214 7.38 8.39 14.45
CA GLN A 214 6.45 8.12 15.53
C GLN A 214 6.70 6.69 16.00
N ASP A 215 7.04 6.47 17.24
CA ASP A 215 7.25 5.10 17.75
C ASP A 215 5.93 4.34 17.82
N THR A 216 5.64 3.67 16.74
CA THR A 216 4.46 2.79 16.64
C THR A 216 4.76 1.37 17.10
N ALA A 217 6.03 0.99 17.30
CA ALA A 217 6.42 -0.36 17.73
C ALA A 217 5.78 -0.69 19.07
N PHE A 218 5.84 0.24 20.03
CA PHE A 218 5.21 0.09 21.35
C PHE A 218 3.71 -0.22 21.27
N LEU A 219 3.00 0.38 20.31
CA LEU A 219 1.55 0.16 20.14
C LEU A 219 1.22 -1.25 19.65
N PHE A 220 2.11 -1.89 18.93
CA PHE A 220 1.89 -3.19 18.28
C PHE A 220 2.71 -4.34 18.87
N ASP A 221 3.65 -4.06 19.80
CA ASP A 221 4.49 -5.08 20.41
C ASP A 221 3.66 -6.10 21.19
N ASN A 222 4.07 -7.38 21.08
CA ASN A 222 3.40 -8.50 21.72
C ASN A 222 1.89 -8.66 21.40
N LEU A 223 1.41 -8.03 20.34
CA LEU A 223 0.06 -8.18 19.82
C LEU A 223 0.09 -8.84 18.42
N PRO A 224 0.46 -10.12 18.30
CA PRO A 224 0.68 -10.80 17.02
C PRO A 224 -0.57 -10.80 16.13
N TYR A 225 -1.77 -10.73 16.73
CA TYR A 225 -3.02 -10.59 16.00
C TYR A 225 -3.16 -9.21 15.37
N LEU A 226 -2.70 -8.14 16.01
CA LEU A 226 -2.77 -6.79 15.45
C LEU A 226 -1.82 -6.63 14.27
N ARG A 227 -0.66 -7.27 14.27
CA ARG A 227 0.25 -7.29 13.12
C ARG A 227 -0.42 -7.82 11.86
N LYS A 228 -1.23 -8.86 12.00
CA LYS A 228 -1.95 -9.48 10.88
C LYS A 228 -3.18 -8.70 10.47
N ILE A 229 -3.85 -8.09 11.43
CA ILE A 229 -5.11 -7.36 11.26
C ILE A 229 -4.84 -5.90 10.85
N SER A 230 -3.77 -5.25 11.33
CA SER A 230 -3.41 -3.90 10.88
C SER A 230 -3.18 -3.87 9.36
N ASN A 231 -2.57 -4.91 8.80
CA ASN A 231 -2.47 -5.05 7.35
C ASN A 231 -3.84 -5.20 6.68
N THR A 232 -4.80 -5.87 7.33
CA THR A 232 -6.17 -6.08 6.80
C THR A 232 -7.06 -4.86 7.03
N VAL A 233 -6.93 -4.18 8.17
CA VAL A 233 -7.77 -3.02 8.54
C VAL A 233 -7.30 -1.76 7.81
N THR A 234 -6.01 -1.62 7.54
CA THR A 234 -5.48 -0.59 6.64
C THR A 234 -6.09 -0.76 5.23
N THR A 235 -6.26 -2.02 4.80
CA THR A 235 -6.98 -2.37 3.55
C THR A 235 -8.44 -1.92 3.59
N ILE A 236 -9.13 -2.11 4.69
CA ILE A 236 -10.53 -1.72 4.86
C ILE A 236 -10.67 -0.20 4.96
N GLY A 237 -9.78 0.48 5.70
CA GLY A 237 -9.76 1.93 5.85
C GLY A 237 -9.47 2.66 4.53
N ALA A 238 -8.51 2.16 3.75
CA ALA A 238 -8.23 2.68 2.41
C ALA A 238 -9.42 2.50 1.46
N ARG A 239 -10.18 1.39 1.59
CA ARG A 239 -11.42 1.15 0.81
C ARG A 239 -12.55 2.07 1.24
N ALA A 240 -12.72 2.32 2.54
CA ALA A 240 -13.74 3.25 3.04
C ALA A 240 -13.48 4.67 2.52
N ASN A 241 -12.21 5.12 2.46
CA ASN A 241 -11.84 6.40 1.87
C ASN A 241 -12.12 6.46 0.36
N VAL A 242 -11.87 5.39 -0.40
CA VAL A 242 -12.20 5.32 -1.84
C VAL A 242 -13.71 5.37 -2.06
N ILE A 243 -14.51 4.76 -1.19
CA ILE A 243 -15.97 4.76 -1.28
C ILE A 243 -16.55 6.11 -0.83
N THR A 244 -16.01 6.71 0.22
CA THR A 244 -16.52 7.98 0.78
C THR A 244 -16.05 9.22 0.01
N THR A 245 -14.92 9.15 -0.69
CA THR A 245 -14.40 10.26 -1.53
C THR A 245 -14.94 10.26 -2.95
N GLY A 246 -15.88 9.36 -3.28
CA GLY A 246 -16.68 9.47 -4.50
C GLY A 246 -15.91 9.34 -5.81
N ALA A 247 -14.86 8.51 -5.86
CA ALA A 247 -14.23 8.12 -7.13
C ALA A 247 -15.09 7.14 -7.97
N GLY A 248 -16.41 7.26 -7.87
CA GLY A 248 -17.37 6.55 -8.70
C GLY A 248 -17.84 7.45 -9.84
N ASN A 249 -17.52 7.10 -11.07
CA ASN A 249 -18.00 7.74 -12.30
C ASN A 249 -19.49 8.09 -12.20
N LYS A 250 -19.82 9.37 -12.07
CA LYS A 250 -21.15 9.85 -12.46
C LYS A 250 -21.24 9.73 -13.99
N LYS A 251 -21.90 8.70 -14.47
CA LYS A 251 -22.42 8.69 -15.84
C LYS A 251 -23.44 9.82 -15.94
N THR A 252 -23.08 10.91 -16.61
CA THR A 252 -24.02 11.88 -17.12
C THR A 252 -24.89 11.16 -18.16
N LYS A 253 -26.15 10.87 -17.81
CA LYS A 253 -27.18 10.56 -18.80
C LYS A 253 -27.50 11.88 -19.52
N LYS A 254 -27.30 11.89 -20.84
CA LYS A 254 -28.01 12.76 -21.76
C LYS A 254 -29.37 12.19 -22.01
#